data_67b6b046bdae27f70d697e74f4802324
#
_entry.id   67b6b046bdae27f70d697e74f4802324
#
_cell.length_a   1.000
_cell.length_b   1.000
_cell.length_c   1.000
_cell.angle_alpha   90.00
_cell.angle_beta   90.00
_cell.angle_gamma   90.00
#
_symmetry.space_group_name_H-M   'P 1'
#
loop_
_entity.id
_entity.type
_entity.pdbx_description
1 polymer ?
#
loop_
_entity_poly.entity_id
_entity_poly.type
_entity_poly.pdbx_seq_one_letter_code
_entity_poly.pdbx_strand_id
1 'polypeptide(L)'
;MLARMYQKRLKTYAKLGYEVCVTEGGEQSDQNILIEPANAIETLVEDIVGTAKSICIAAPYASAACLAKLGDAIRGAIVRGIVLEIYLASTPREDAKEALDEMNIEYAIRAEGRLCAAIIDEETVWYGTIPLLAFPQKEDCSIRFKNSEIAAELLDEISQKGKPDAASASGTSPSVAVE
;
A
#
# COMPACT_ATOMS: atom_id res chain seq x y z
N MET A 1 -26.34 6.70 -13.08
CA MET A 1 -25.78 8.06 -13.28
C MET A 1 -24.32 8.03 -13.76
N LEU A 2 -23.46 7.17 -13.22
CA LEU A 2 -22.04 7.02 -13.59
C LEU A 2 -21.80 6.66 -15.07
N ALA A 3 -22.54 5.71 -15.64
CA ALA A 3 -22.39 5.32 -17.04
C ALA A 3 -22.57 6.48 -18.03
N ARG A 4 -23.44 7.45 -17.73
CA ARG A 4 -23.66 8.64 -18.56
C ARG A 4 -22.48 9.63 -18.50
N MET A 5 -21.82 9.74 -17.35
CA MET A 5 -20.62 10.57 -17.19
C MET A 5 -19.42 9.93 -17.90
N TYR A 6 -19.28 8.61 -17.81
CA TYR A 6 -18.24 7.86 -18.52
C TYR A 6 -18.37 8.03 -20.04
N GLN A 7 -19.55 7.85 -20.59
CA GLN A 7 -19.82 8.06 -22.04
C GLN A 7 -19.53 9.49 -22.50
N LYS A 8 -19.79 10.50 -21.67
CA LYS A 8 -19.43 11.89 -21.99
C LYS A 8 -17.92 12.10 -22.03
N ARG A 9 -17.17 11.50 -21.10
CA ARG A 9 -15.69 11.59 -21.07
C ARG A 9 -15.07 10.90 -22.27
N LEU A 10 -15.54 9.72 -22.65
CA LEU A 10 -15.07 9.02 -23.85
C LEU A 10 -15.22 9.88 -25.11
N LYS A 11 -16.37 10.56 -25.29
CA LYS A 11 -16.60 11.46 -26.41
C LYS A 11 -15.65 12.68 -26.39
N THR A 12 -15.30 13.17 -25.22
CA THR A 12 -14.36 14.30 -25.09
C THR A 12 -12.94 13.85 -25.42
N TYR A 13 -12.51 12.67 -24.97
CA TYR A 13 -11.19 12.12 -25.30
C TYR A 13 -11.03 11.85 -26.80
N ALA A 14 -12.05 11.27 -27.45
CA ALA A 14 -12.06 11.09 -28.90
C ALA A 14 -11.95 12.42 -29.66
N LYS A 15 -12.60 13.49 -29.20
CA LYS A 15 -12.47 14.84 -29.79
C LYS A 15 -11.09 15.47 -29.61
N LEU A 16 -10.36 15.07 -28.58
CA LEU A 16 -8.99 15.52 -28.29
C LEU A 16 -7.92 14.67 -29.01
N GLY A 17 -8.33 13.72 -29.85
CA GLY A 17 -7.42 12.87 -30.62
C GLY A 17 -6.85 11.68 -29.85
N TYR A 18 -7.39 11.34 -28.69
CA TYR A 18 -7.01 10.12 -27.98
C TYR A 18 -7.78 8.93 -28.56
N GLU A 19 -7.07 7.94 -29.06
CA GLU A 19 -7.64 6.66 -29.41
C GLU A 19 -7.93 5.87 -28.13
N VAL A 20 -9.23 5.63 -27.88
CA VAL A 20 -9.62 4.72 -26.80
C VAL A 20 -9.58 3.30 -27.37
N CYS A 21 -8.48 2.59 -27.14
CA CYS A 21 -8.39 1.18 -27.48
C CYS A 21 -9.30 0.38 -26.54
N VAL A 22 -10.50 0.05 -27.00
CA VAL A 22 -11.32 -0.99 -26.37
C VAL A 22 -10.82 -2.31 -26.93
N THR A 23 -9.99 -3.01 -26.18
CA THR A 23 -9.57 -4.38 -26.52
C THR A 23 -10.76 -5.31 -26.25
N GLU A 24 -11.51 -5.63 -27.29
CA GLU A 24 -12.47 -6.74 -27.23
C GLU A 24 -11.68 -8.06 -27.36
N GLY A 25 -11.67 -8.81 -26.28
CA GLY A 25 -11.49 -10.25 -26.25
C GLY A 25 -10.16 -10.82 -26.73
N GLY A 26 -9.39 -11.33 -25.80
CA GLY A 26 -8.32 -12.28 -26.10
C GLY A 26 -7.19 -12.22 -25.08
N GLU A 27 -7.09 -13.29 -24.29
CA GLU A 27 -6.04 -13.58 -23.30
C GLU A 27 -6.04 -12.64 -22.10
N GLN A 28 -6.03 -13.25 -20.89
CA GLN A 28 -5.91 -12.58 -19.61
C GLN A 28 -4.58 -11.79 -19.54
N SER A 29 -4.54 -10.67 -20.24
CA SER A 29 -3.55 -9.65 -19.94
C SER A 29 -3.90 -9.08 -18.57
N ASP A 30 -2.92 -8.96 -17.70
CA ASP A 30 -2.98 -8.31 -16.39
C ASP A 30 -3.67 -6.94 -16.50
N GLN A 31 -5.00 -6.95 -16.38
CA GLN A 31 -5.81 -5.77 -16.59
C GLN A 31 -5.63 -4.82 -15.42
N ASN A 32 -5.47 -3.55 -15.72
CA ASN A 32 -5.61 -2.49 -14.74
C ASN A 32 -7.00 -2.60 -14.11
N ILE A 33 -7.07 -3.01 -12.86
CA ILE A 33 -8.33 -3.23 -12.15
C ILE A 33 -8.56 -2.05 -11.22
N LEU A 34 -9.72 -1.41 -11.36
CA LEU A 34 -10.19 -0.45 -10.36
C LEU A 34 -10.72 -1.24 -9.17
N ILE A 35 -10.12 -1.04 -8.01
CA ILE A 35 -10.50 -1.66 -6.74
C ILE A 35 -11.48 -0.74 -6.03
N GLU A 36 -12.67 -1.26 -5.77
CA GLU A 36 -13.68 -0.60 -4.95
C GLU A 36 -13.53 -0.98 -3.47
N PRO A 37 -13.99 -0.13 -2.54
CA PRO A 37 -13.86 -0.36 -1.10
C PRO A 37 -14.39 -1.72 -0.64
N ALA A 38 -15.47 -2.19 -1.25
CA ALA A 38 -16.13 -3.43 -0.88
C ALA A 38 -15.25 -4.68 -1.07
N ASN A 39 -14.39 -4.66 -2.09
CA ASN A 39 -13.57 -5.82 -2.49
C ASN A 39 -12.10 -5.66 -2.09
N ALA A 40 -11.72 -4.49 -1.56
CA ALA A 40 -10.32 -4.14 -1.34
C ALA A 40 -9.57 -5.12 -0.43
N ILE A 41 -10.17 -5.49 0.69
CA ILE A 41 -9.53 -6.39 1.68
C ILE A 41 -9.39 -7.81 1.11
N GLU A 42 -10.42 -8.32 0.45
CA GLU A 42 -10.40 -9.68 -0.13
C GLU A 42 -9.34 -9.77 -1.24
N THR A 43 -9.33 -8.80 -2.15
CA THR A 43 -8.34 -8.77 -3.24
C THR A 43 -6.91 -8.59 -2.71
N LEU A 44 -6.71 -7.78 -1.66
CA LEU A 44 -5.40 -7.63 -1.04
C LEU A 44 -4.94 -8.93 -0.35
N VAL A 45 -5.85 -9.64 0.31
CA VAL A 45 -5.58 -10.97 0.89
C VAL A 45 -5.15 -11.96 -0.19
N GLU A 46 -5.87 -12.01 -1.32
CA GLU A 46 -5.53 -12.87 -2.46
C GLU A 46 -4.11 -12.57 -2.99
N ASP A 47 -3.79 -11.30 -3.16
CA ASP A 47 -2.46 -10.87 -3.60
C ASP A 47 -1.38 -11.26 -2.59
N ILE A 48 -1.58 -11.04 -1.29
CA ILE A 48 -0.64 -11.45 -0.23
C ILE A 48 -0.44 -12.97 -0.20
N VAL A 49 -1.51 -13.74 -0.35
CA VAL A 49 -1.43 -15.21 -0.40
C VAL A 49 -0.67 -15.69 -1.63
N GLY A 50 -0.86 -15.03 -2.78
CA GLY A 50 -0.18 -15.36 -4.04
C GLY A 50 1.27 -14.89 -4.15
N THR A 51 1.75 -14.05 -3.23
CA THR A 51 3.11 -13.48 -3.26
C THR A 51 4.20 -14.54 -3.15
N ALA A 52 5.25 -14.39 -3.94
CA ALA A 52 6.39 -15.29 -4.00
C ALA A 52 7.71 -14.67 -3.48
N LYS A 53 7.86 -13.34 -3.46
CA LYS A 53 9.13 -12.67 -3.13
C LYS A 53 8.99 -11.63 -2.03
N SER A 54 8.20 -10.58 -2.26
CA SER A 54 8.19 -9.40 -1.40
C SER A 54 6.86 -8.67 -1.39
N ILE A 55 6.57 -8.00 -0.28
CA ILE A 55 5.42 -7.13 -0.09
C ILE A 55 5.92 -5.85 0.56
N CYS A 56 5.69 -4.71 -0.08
CA CYS A 56 5.90 -3.39 0.50
C CYS A 56 4.56 -2.66 0.57
N ILE A 57 4.16 -2.22 1.75
CA ILE A 57 2.90 -1.49 1.96
C ILE A 57 3.20 -0.12 2.57
N ALA A 58 2.77 0.93 1.90
CA ALA A 58 2.74 2.29 2.44
C ALA A 58 1.29 2.69 2.72
N ALA A 59 0.99 3.00 3.98
CA ALA A 59 -0.35 3.35 4.42
C ALA A 59 -0.34 4.60 5.33
N PRO A 60 -1.41 5.41 5.32
CA PRO A 60 -1.49 6.58 6.18
C PRO A 60 -1.56 6.21 7.67
N TYR A 61 -2.19 5.11 7.99
CA TYR A 61 -2.36 4.54 9.34
C TYR A 61 -2.77 3.07 9.24
N ALA A 62 -2.69 2.36 10.37
CA ALA A 62 -3.19 1.01 10.52
C ALA A 62 -4.30 0.95 11.59
N SER A 63 -5.21 -0.04 11.48
CA SER A 63 -6.22 -0.33 12.47
C SER A 63 -6.18 -1.80 12.88
N ALA A 64 -6.32 -2.10 14.17
CA ALA A 64 -6.30 -3.45 14.70
C ALA A 64 -7.35 -4.35 14.02
N ALA A 65 -8.55 -3.82 13.77
CA ALA A 65 -9.63 -4.57 13.15
C ALA A 65 -9.34 -4.97 11.67
N CYS A 66 -8.63 -4.13 10.91
CA CYS A 66 -8.19 -4.48 9.56
C CYS A 66 -7.02 -5.44 9.59
N LEU A 67 -6.04 -5.20 10.48
CA LEU A 67 -4.90 -6.09 10.69
C LEU A 67 -5.36 -7.50 11.08
N ALA A 68 -6.40 -7.64 11.90
CA ALA A 68 -7.00 -8.94 12.22
C ALA A 68 -7.55 -9.67 10.98
N LYS A 69 -8.07 -8.94 9.98
CA LYS A 69 -8.54 -9.52 8.71
C LYS A 69 -7.40 -9.98 7.82
N LEU A 70 -6.30 -9.23 7.79
CA LEU A 70 -5.12 -9.51 6.99
C LEU A 70 -4.16 -10.51 7.67
N GLY A 71 -4.31 -10.71 8.98
CA GLY A 71 -3.34 -11.38 9.84
C GLY A 71 -2.96 -12.79 9.39
N ASP A 72 -3.91 -13.60 8.95
CA ASP A 72 -3.62 -14.98 8.50
C ASP A 72 -2.84 -14.98 7.19
N ALA A 73 -3.18 -14.10 6.25
CA ALA A 73 -2.46 -13.96 4.98
C ALA A 73 -1.03 -13.45 5.22
N ILE A 74 -0.86 -12.45 6.08
CA ILE A 74 0.44 -11.87 6.43
C ILE A 74 1.31 -12.90 7.16
N ARG A 75 0.79 -13.57 8.18
CA ARG A 75 1.52 -14.66 8.87
C ARG A 75 1.92 -15.77 7.91
N GLY A 76 1.02 -16.15 7.00
CA GLY A 76 1.32 -17.12 5.95
C GLY A 76 2.46 -16.67 5.04
N ALA A 77 2.50 -15.40 4.66
CA ALA A 77 3.60 -14.82 3.87
C ALA A 77 4.93 -14.85 4.65
N ILE A 78 4.93 -14.43 5.92
CA ILE A 78 6.13 -14.46 6.78
C ILE A 78 6.66 -15.90 6.92
N VAL A 79 5.80 -16.90 7.14
CA VAL A 79 6.20 -18.31 7.25
C VAL A 79 6.81 -18.83 5.94
N ARG A 80 6.35 -18.32 4.79
CA ARG A 80 6.96 -18.63 3.48
C ARG A 80 8.30 -17.93 3.25
N GLY A 81 8.74 -17.06 4.14
CA GLY A 81 9.98 -16.31 4.00
C GLY A 81 9.85 -15.07 3.09
N ILE A 82 8.64 -14.59 2.86
CA ILE A 82 8.39 -13.38 2.09
C ILE A 82 8.91 -12.16 2.86
N VAL A 83 9.63 -11.28 2.17
CA VAL A 83 10.08 -10.01 2.74
C VAL A 83 8.88 -9.07 2.84
N LEU A 84 8.55 -8.63 4.05
CA LEU A 84 7.45 -7.71 4.32
C LEU A 84 7.99 -6.39 4.87
N GLU A 85 7.69 -5.31 4.19
CA GLU A 85 8.01 -3.93 4.61
C GLU A 85 6.74 -3.11 4.78
N ILE A 86 6.57 -2.48 5.93
CA ILE A 86 5.43 -1.62 6.23
C ILE A 86 5.90 -0.21 6.57
N TYR A 87 5.33 0.77 5.89
CA TYR A 87 5.58 2.20 6.11
C TYR A 87 4.27 2.89 6.47
N LEU A 88 4.25 3.57 7.62
CA LEU A 88 3.09 4.32 8.10
C LEU A 88 3.38 5.82 8.08
N ALA A 89 2.40 6.64 7.72
CA ALA A 89 2.54 8.10 7.77
C ALA A 89 2.42 8.67 9.19
N SER A 90 1.88 7.89 10.13
CA SER A 90 1.73 8.28 11.53
C SER A 90 1.94 7.09 12.47
N THR A 91 2.36 7.38 13.70
CA THR A 91 2.45 6.37 14.75
C THR A 91 1.10 5.67 14.91
N PRO A 92 1.05 4.33 14.85
CA PRO A 92 -0.19 3.59 15.06
C PRO A 92 -0.72 3.79 16.48
N ARG A 93 -2.03 3.67 16.64
CA ARG A 93 -2.66 3.63 17.96
C ARG A 93 -2.23 2.36 18.69
N GLU A 94 -2.35 2.36 20.02
CA GLU A 94 -1.86 1.27 20.86
C GLU A 94 -2.44 -0.11 20.45
N ASP A 95 -3.75 -0.16 20.16
CA ASP A 95 -4.43 -1.37 19.68
C ASP A 95 -3.87 -1.92 18.36
N ALA A 96 -3.53 -1.04 17.42
CA ALA A 96 -2.93 -1.41 16.16
C ALA A 96 -1.44 -1.78 16.29
N LYS A 97 -0.75 -1.11 17.22
CA LYS A 97 0.64 -1.43 17.55
C LYS A 97 0.74 -2.82 18.18
N GLU A 98 -0.09 -3.12 19.19
CA GLU A 98 -0.17 -4.45 19.79
C GLU A 98 -0.42 -5.53 18.72
N ALA A 99 -1.35 -5.29 17.78
CA ALA A 99 -1.62 -6.23 16.70
C ALA A 99 -0.42 -6.45 15.75
N LEU A 100 0.37 -5.42 15.47
CA LEU A 100 1.60 -5.52 14.67
C LEU A 100 2.69 -6.28 15.44
N ASP A 101 2.85 -5.98 16.73
CA ASP A 101 3.81 -6.62 17.61
C ASP A 101 3.49 -8.13 17.79
N GLU A 102 2.23 -8.50 17.98
CA GLU A 102 1.77 -9.90 18.05
C GLU A 102 2.07 -10.71 16.76
N MET A 103 2.06 -10.03 15.63
CA MET A 103 2.42 -10.64 14.33
C MET A 103 3.93 -10.60 14.06
N ASN A 104 4.72 -10.01 14.96
CA ASN A 104 6.15 -9.75 14.79
C ASN A 104 6.47 -8.98 13.50
N ILE A 105 5.68 -7.95 13.22
CA ILE A 105 5.81 -7.10 12.05
C ILE A 105 6.51 -5.81 12.43
N GLU A 106 7.65 -5.56 11.82
CA GLU A 106 8.35 -4.28 11.92
C GLU A 106 7.72 -3.27 10.94
N TYR A 107 7.65 -2.01 11.36
CA TYR A 107 7.20 -0.91 10.52
C TYR A 107 8.07 0.32 10.69
N ALA A 108 8.15 1.14 9.67
CA ALA A 108 8.81 2.44 9.71
C ALA A 108 7.80 3.58 9.61
N ILE A 109 8.08 4.71 10.28
CA ILE A 109 7.27 5.91 10.15
C ILE A 109 7.85 6.79 9.03
N ARG A 110 7.01 7.15 8.05
CA ARG A 110 7.31 8.13 7.01
C ARG A 110 6.75 9.49 7.43
N ALA A 111 7.62 10.45 7.65
CA ALA A 111 7.21 11.80 8.06
C ALA A 111 6.46 12.59 6.96
N GLU A 112 6.59 12.21 5.70
CA GLU A 112 6.03 12.92 4.56
C GLU A 112 5.01 12.08 3.78
N GLY A 113 3.84 12.68 3.57
CA GLY A 113 2.81 12.22 2.63
C GLY A 113 1.89 11.10 3.15
N ARG A 114 0.66 11.15 2.68
CA ARG A 114 -0.36 10.11 2.92
C ARG A 114 -0.43 9.17 1.72
N LEU A 115 0.67 8.47 1.45
CA LEU A 115 0.70 7.50 0.37
C LEU A 115 -0.12 6.26 0.76
N CYS A 116 -1.01 5.84 -0.14
CA CYS A 116 -1.69 4.57 -0.09
C CYS A 116 -1.22 3.74 -1.28
N ALA A 117 -0.23 2.90 -1.08
CA ALA A 117 0.34 2.05 -2.12
C ALA A 117 0.74 0.69 -1.56
N ALA A 118 0.63 -0.35 -2.37
CA ALA A 118 1.30 -1.61 -2.13
C ALA A 118 2.05 -2.05 -3.39
N ILE A 119 3.23 -2.60 -3.19
CA ILE A 119 4.04 -3.20 -4.22
C ILE A 119 4.26 -4.66 -3.85
N ILE A 120 3.87 -5.56 -4.73
CA ILE A 120 3.92 -7.01 -4.51
C ILE A 120 4.78 -7.64 -5.59
N ASP A 121 5.76 -8.42 -5.17
CA ASP A 121 6.74 -9.09 -6.02
C ASP A 121 7.51 -8.16 -6.98
N GLU A 122 7.62 -6.86 -6.63
CA GLU A 122 8.27 -5.83 -7.45
C GLU A 122 7.60 -5.63 -8.82
N GLU A 123 6.36 -6.06 -8.96
CA GLU A 123 5.63 -6.04 -10.23
C GLU A 123 4.20 -5.51 -10.09
N THR A 124 3.43 -6.05 -9.14
CA THR A 124 2.03 -5.65 -8.92
C THR A 124 1.97 -4.41 -8.04
N VAL A 125 1.34 -3.37 -8.55
CA VAL A 125 1.21 -2.07 -7.89
C VAL A 125 -0.25 -1.81 -7.54
N TRP A 126 -0.50 -1.45 -6.28
CA TRP A 126 -1.71 -0.81 -5.80
C TRP A 126 -1.42 0.66 -5.57
N TYR A 127 -2.25 1.53 -6.09
CA TYR A 127 -2.08 2.98 -5.90
C TYR A 127 -3.44 3.68 -5.87
N GLY A 128 -3.69 4.50 -4.85
CA GLY A 128 -4.96 5.22 -4.75
C GLY A 128 -5.20 5.87 -3.40
N THR A 129 -6.45 5.80 -2.91
CA THR A 129 -6.86 6.39 -1.62
C THR A 129 -7.23 5.34 -0.58
N ILE A 130 -7.35 4.06 -0.96
CA ILE A 130 -7.63 2.96 -0.03
C ILE A 130 -6.47 2.81 0.95
N PRO A 131 -6.70 2.89 2.28
CA PRO A 131 -5.63 2.94 3.28
C PRO A 131 -4.96 1.58 3.57
N LEU A 132 -5.22 0.54 2.79
CA LEU A 132 -4.65 -0.82 2.77
C LEU A 132 -4.54 -1.55 4.13
N LEU A 133 -4.11 -0.88 5.20
CA LEU A 133 -4.02 -1.42 6.57
C LEU A 133 -5.16 -0.93 7.50
N ALA A 134 -6.17 -0.29 6.93
CA ALA A 134 -7.39 0.12 7.61
C ALA A 134 -8.59 -0.04 6.67
N PHE A 135 -9.81 -0.01 7.21
CA PHE A 135 -11.00 -0.12 6.38
C PHE A 135 -11.19 1.12 5.51
N PRO A 136 -11.43 0.93 4.20
CA PRO A 136 -11.66 2.04 3.28
C PRO A 136 -12.99 2.74 3.55
N GLN A 137 -13.07 4.01 3.18
CA GLN A 137 -14.30 4.77 3.13
C GLN A 137 -15.03 4.55 1.81
N LYS A 138 -16.29 4.96 1.73
CA LYS A 138 -17.14 4.73 0.54
C LYS A 138 -16.60 5.39 -0.72
N GLU A 139 -15.92 6.50 -0.58
CA GLU A 139 -15.36 7.27 -1.71
C GLU A 139 -13.94 6.84 -2.08
N ASP A 140 -13.30 5.96 -1.29
CA ASP A 140 -11.97 5.48 -1.58
C ASP A 140 -11.95 4.59 -2.81
N CYS A 141 -10.84 4.61 -3.53
CA CYS A 141 -10.59 3.70 -4.64
C CYS A 141 -9.09 3.54 -4.84
N SER A 142 -8.69 2.42 -5.43
CA SER A 142 -7.31 2.20 -5.86
C SER A 142 -7.29 1.54 -7.22
N ILE A 143 -6.20 1.73 -7.94
CA ILE A 143 -5.93 1.01 -9.18
C ILE A 143 -4.90 -0.06 -8.83
N ARG A 144 -5.18 -1.28 -9.27
CA ARG A 144 -4.25 -2.41 -9.22
C ARG A 144 -3.79 -2.72 -10.64
N PHE A 145 -2.50 -2.75 -10.87
CA PHE A 145 -1.92 -3.03 -12.18
C PHE A 145 -0.54 -3.66 -12.05
N LYS A 146 -0.02 -4.26 -13.13
CA LYS A 146 1.33 -4.78 -13.18
C LYS A 146 2.23 -3.88 -14.00
N ASN A 147 3.31 -3.41 -13.38
CA ASN A 147 4.35 -2.63 -14.03
C ASN A 147 5.60 -2.58 -13.13
N SER A 148 6.65 -3.26 -13.53
CA SER A 148 7.90 -3.33 -12.76
C SER A 148 8.68 -2.02 -12.71
N GLU A 149 8.57 -1.16 -13.72
CA GLU A 149 9.24 0.15 -13.73
C GLU A 149 8.61 1.08 -12.69
N ILE A 150 7.26 1.18 -12.70
CA ILE A 150 6.52 1.97 -11.70
C ILE A 150 6.69 1.38 -10.30
N ALA A 151 6.72 0.05 -10.18
CA ALA A 151 6.97 -0.61 -8.91
C ALA A 151 8.34 -0.22 -8.33
N ALA A 152 9.40 -0.22 -9.15
CA ALA A 152 10.74 0.17 -8.73
C ALA A 152 10.81 1.66 -8.32
N GLU A 153 10.20 2.56 -9.09
CA GLU A 153 10.16 3.99 -8.76
C GLU A 153 9.43 4.24 -7.42
N LEU A 154 8.30 3.57 -7.20
CA LEU A 154 7.55 3.68 -5.94
C LEU A 154 8.31 3.09 -4.75
N LEU A 155 8.98 1.95 -4.92
CA LEU A 155 9.83 1.36 -3.88
C LEU A 155 10.96 2.31 -3.47
N ASP A 156 11.62 2.92 -4.43
CA ASP A 156 12.66 3.93 -4.18
C ASP A 156 12.09 5.14 -3.42
N GLU A 157 10.96 5.66 -3.85
CA GLU A 157 10.29 6.78 -3.18
C GLU A 157 9.89 6.43 -1.75
N ILE A 158 9.33 5.24 -1.53
CA ILE A 158 8.91 4.77 -0.22
C ILE A 158 10.12 4.59 0.71
N SER A 159 11.18 3.95 0.24
CA SER A 159 12.37 3.63 1.04
C SER A 159 13.20 4.86 1.39
N GLN A 160 13.36 5.82 0.47
CA GLN A 160 14.13 7.05 0.72
C GLN A 160 13.49 7.93 1.78
N LYS A 161 12.16 8.03 1.80
CA LYS A 161 11.41 8.83 2.77
C LYS A 161 11.17 8.10 4.11
N GLY A 162 11.43 6.80 4.17
CA GLY A 162 11.27 5.97 5.37
C GLY A 162 12.51 5.88 6.26
N LYS A 163 13.67 6.45 5.85
CA LYS A 163 14.85 6.49 6.71
C LYS A 163 14.66 7.56 7.79
N PRO A 164 14.73 7.21 9.11
CA PRO A 164 14.80 8.23 10.14
C PRO A 164 16.06 9.06 9.91
N ASP A 165 15.92 10.39 9.94
CA ASP A 165 17.06 11.29 9.95
C ASP A 165 18.04 10.88 11.06
N ALA A 166 19.25 10.51 10.70
CA ALA A 166 20.32 10.09 11.61
C ALA A 166 20.81 11.21 12.53
N ALA A 167 20.09 12.33 12.64
CA ALA A 167 20.48 13.54 13.37
C ALA A 167 19.93 13.68 14.78
N SER A 168 19.12 12.72 15.31
CA SER A 168 18.53 12.88 16.66
C SER A 168 19.04 11.90 17.73
N ALA A 169 20.15 11.21 17.48
CA ALA A 169 20.76 10.27 18.46
C ALA A 169 22.02 10.82 19.12
N SER A 170 22.08 12.13 19.45
CA SER A 170 23.16 12.68 20.27
C SER A 170 22.64 13.56 21.42
N GLY A 171 21.87 12.94 22.31
CA GLY A 171 21.53 13.50 23.62
C GLY A 171 22.41 12.90 24.71
N THR A 172 23.72 13.18 24.67
CA THR A 172 24.63 12.88 25.79
C THR A 172 24.27 13.82 26.94
N SER A 173 23.67 13.29 27.99
CA SER A 173 23.53 13.97 29.26
C SER A 173 24.90 14.10 29.93
N PRO A 174 25.36 15.27 30.35
CA PRO A 174 26.52 15.38 31.18
C PRO A 174 26.19 14.93 32.61
N SER A 175 26.92 13.94 33.08
CA SER A 175 26.97 13.53 34.49
C SER A 175 27.50 14.69 35.33
N VAL A 176 26.69 15.20 36.25
CA VAL A 176 27.13 16.13 37.29
C VAL A 176 27.74 15.30 38.40
N ALA A 177 29.06 15.39 38.56
CA ALA A 177 29.76 14.93 39.74
C ALA A 177 29.53 15.97 40.86
N VAL A 178 29.06 15.51 42.00
CA VAL A 178 28.99 16.28 43.26
C VAL A 178 30.16 15.81 44.10
N GLU A 179 31.06 16.74 44.44
CA GLU A 179 31.91 16.68 45.59
C GLU A 179 31.15 17.11 46.84
#